data_5cfc33c21d5f9688c9f65b77ef8ab698
#
_entry.id   5cfc33c21d5f9688c9f65b77ef8ab698
#
_cell.length_a   1.000
_cell.length_b   1.000
_cell.length_c   1.000
_cell.angle_alpha   90.00
_cell.angle_beta   90.00
_cell.angle_gamma   90.00
#
_symmetry.space_group_name_H-M   'P 1'
#
loop_
_entity.id
_entity.type
_entity.pdbx_description
1 polymer ?
#
loop_
_entity_poly.entity_id
_entity_poly.type
_entity_poly.pdbx_seq_one_letter_code
_entity_poly.pdbx_strand_id
1 'polypeptide(L)'
;VLARVAGERHVEYELTGKGAALWPVVLSLMGWGDDFYAPRGPRRLYRHAADGGQVDRSGRCDACGLPVPPADIIIEPGPGLEPTPDDDSWVTAALTRPHRLLEPLRATDAPAVA
;
A
#
# COMPACT_ATOMS: atom_id res chain seq x y z
N VAL A 1 7.78 16.64 -2.75
CA VAL A 1 6.96 15.45 -2.56
C VAL A 1 7.50 14.55 -1.45
N LEU A 2 8.81 14.35 -1.41
CA LEU A 2 9.49 13.57 -0.38
C LEU A 2 10.52 14.43 0.33
N ALA A 3 10.60 14.30 1.65
CA ALA A 3 11.63 14.93 2.48
C ALA A 3 12.69 13.88 2.82
N ARG A 4 13.95 14.26 2.71
CA ARG A 4 15.08 13.40 3.03
C ARG A 4 15.31 13.40 4.54
N VAL A 5 15.39 12.19 5.12
CA VAL A 5 15.69 11.98 6.53
C VAL A 5 17.03 11.27 6.64
N ALA A 6 17.98 11.86 7.38
CA ALA A 6 19.30 11.28 7.57
C ALA A 6 19.23 10.11 8.57
N GLY A 7 19.65 8.92 8.15
CA GLY A 7 19.83 7.75 8.99
C GLY A 7 21.32 7.44 9.18
N GLU A 8 21.66 6.58 10.14
CA GLU A 8 23.05 6.22 10.44
C GLU A 8 23.76 5.47 9.31
N ARG A 9 23.03 4.63 8.56
CA ARG A 9 23.60 3.74 7.53
C ARG A 9 23.00 3.91 6.15
N HIS A 10 21.87 4.59 6.06
CA HIS A 10 21.16 4.82 4.81
C HIS A 10 20.33 6.08 4.90
N VAL A 11 19.94 6.58 3.75
CA VAL A 11 19.06 7.75 3.66
C VAL A 11 17.62 7.25 3.54
N GLU A 12 16.75 7.78 4.39
CA GLU A 12 15.33 7.53 4.33
C GLU A 12 14.61 8.77 3.81
N TYR A 13 13.42 8.57 3.27
CA TYR A 13 12.57 9.65 2.80
C TYR A 13 11.21 9.57 3.48
N GLU A 14 10.69 10.72 3.87
CA GLU A 14 9.33 10.85 4.38
C GLU A 14 8.46 11.62 3.39
N LEU A 15 7.19 11.26 3.34
CA LEU A 15 6.22 11.93 2.48
C LEU A 15 5.86 13.28 3.08
N THR A 16 6.03 14.36 2.30
CA THR A 16 5.57 15.69 2.70
C THR A 16 4.05 15.81 2.58
N GLY A 17 3.46 16.86 3.18
CA GLY A 17 2.04 17.15 3.00
C GLY A 17 1.66 17.34 1.53
N LYS A 18 2.52 17.97 0.75
CA LYS A 18 2.33 18.11 -0.70
C LYS A 18 2.37 16.76 -1.41
N GLY A 19 3.29 15.88 -1.01
CA GLY A 19 3.36 14.51 -1.54
C GLY A 19 2.13 13.70 -1.16
N ALA A 20 1.65 13.81 0.08
CA ALA A 20 0.43 13.14 0.52
C ALA A 20 -0.80 13.58 -0.29
N ALA A 21 -0.85 14.85 -0.68
CA ALA A 21 -1.94 15.39 -1.49
C ALA A 21 -2.00 14.80 -2.90
N LEU A 22 -0.91 14.20 -3.39
CA LEU A 22 -0.89 13.48 -4.68
C LEU A 22 -1.50 12.07 -4.59
N TRP A 23 -1.77 11.56 -3.40
CA TRP A 23 -2.23 10.19 -3.23
C TRP A 23 -3.49 9.85 -4.04
N PRO A 24 -4.54 10.70 -4.12
CA PRO A 24 -5.70 10.40 -4.96
C PRO A 24 -5.35 10.22 -6.44
N VAL A 25 -4.36 10.95 -6.94
CA VAL A 25 -3.88 10.80 -8.32
C VAL A 25 -3.25 9.42 -8.52
N VAL A 26 -2.43 8.98 -7.58
CA VAL A 26 -1.79 7.65 -7.62
C VAL A 26 -2.85 6.55 -7.58
N LEU A 27 -3.84 6.66 -6.70
CA LEU A 27 -4.94 5.70 -6.62
C LEU A 27 -5.72 5.62 -7.92
N SER A 28 -6.02 6.76 -8.54
CA SER A 28 -6.73 6.80 -9.82
C SER A 28 -5.93 6.11 -10.92
N LEU A 29 -4.62 6.32 -10.95
CA LEU A 29 -3.73 5.68 -11.91
C LEU A 29 -3.67 4.16 -11.68
N MET A 30 -3.61 3.73 -10.43
CA MET A 30 -3.62 2.31 -10.09
C MET A 30 -4.95 1.66 -10.45
N GLY A 31 -6.07 2.33 -10.23
CA GLY A 31 -7.39 1.87 -10.65
C GLY A 31 -7.47 1.70 -12.17
N TRP A 32 -6.91 2.62 -12.92
CA TRP A 32 -6.81 2.50 -14.37
C TRP A 32 -5.98 1.27 -14.77
N GLY A 33 -4.85 1.05 -14.13
CA GLY A 33 -4.02 -0.13 -14.38
C GLY A 33 -4.75 -1.43 -14.05
N ASP A 34 -5.49 -1.46 -12.96
CA ASP A 34 -6.29 -2.63 -12.58
C ASP A 34 -7.39 -2.94 -13.60
N ASP A 35 -8.02 -1.92 -14.19
CA ASP A 35 -9.05 -2.12 -15.20
C ASP A 35 -8.51 -2.73 -16.49
N PHE A 36 -7.28 -2.42 -16.87
CA PHE A 36 -6.74 -2.79 -18.19
C PHE A 36 -5.63 -3.84 -18.13
N TYR A 37 -4.92 -3.97 -17.02
CA TYR A 37 -3.72 -4.79 -16.91
C TYR A 37 -3.75 -5.79 -15.76
N ALA A 38 -4.86 -5.95 -15.06
CA ALA A 38 -5.02 -6.89 -13.97
C ALA A 38 -6.15 -7.88 -14.25
N PRO A 39 -5.93 -8.89 -15.12
CA PRO A 39 -7.00 -9.80 -15.55
C PRO A 39 -7.59 -10.64 -14.42
N ARG A 40 -6.89 -10.81 -13.31
CA ARG A 40 -7.34 -11.56 -12.14
C ARG A 40 -7.86 -10.68 -11.01
N GLY A 41 -7.96 -9.39 -11.25
CA GLY A 41 -8.39 -8.40 -10.28
C GLY A 41 -7.22 -7.62 -9.68
N PRO A 42 -7.50 -6.66 -8.81
CA PRO A 42 -6.47 -5.83 -8.20
C PRO A 42 -5.49 -6.67 -7.38
N ARG A 43 -4.21 -6.33 -7.49
CA ARG A 43 -3.15 -7.02 -6.74
C ARG A 43 -3.11 -6.59 -5.28
N ARG A 44 -3.64 -5.41 -4.97
CA ARG A 44 -3.66 -4.82 -3.63
C ARG A 44 -5.00 -4.19 -3.36
N LEU A 45 -5.44 -4.30 -2.14
CA LEU A 45 -6.64 -3.63 -1.64
C LEU A 45 -6.22 -2.60 -0.60
N TYR A 46 -6.93 -1.49 -0.55
CA TYR A 46 -6.66 -0.39 0.36
C TYR A 46 -7.81 -0.26 1.33
N ARG A 47 -7.49 -0.33 2.63
CA ARG A 47 -8.47 -0.25 3.71
C ARG A 47 -8.23 0.99 4.56
N HIS A 48 -9.32 1.59 5.03
CA HIS A 48 -9.26 2.65 6.02
C HIS A 48 -8.96 2.04 7.39
N ALA A 49 -7.85 2.45 8.03
CA ALA A 49 -7.42 1.86 9.29
C ALA A 49 -8.43 2.00 10.42
N ALA A 50 -9.19 3.11 10.43
CA ALA A 50 -10.14 3.41 11.50
C ALA A 50 -11.39 2.52 11.50
N ASP A 51 -11.91 2.16 10.32
CA ASP A 51 -13.21 1.46 10.21
C ASP A 51 -13.18 0.23 9.31
N GLY A 52 -12.05 -0.08 8.69
CA GLY A 52 -11.93 -1.23 7.80
C GLY A 52 -12.61 -1.06 6.45
N GLY A 53 -13.17 0.10 6.15
CA GLY A 53 -13.81 0.36 4.87
C GLY A 53 -12.81 0.33 3.72
N GLN A 54 -13.28 -0.02 2.53
CA GLN A 54 -12.44 -0.04 1.35
C GLN A 54 -12.28 1.38 0.80
N VAL A 55 -11.04 1.76 0.51
CA VAL A 55 -10.72 3.04 -0.10
C VAL A 55 -10.83 2.87 -1.62
N ASP A 56 -11.68 3.67 -2.25
CA ASP A 56 -11.89 3.62 -3.70
C ASP A 56 -10.80 4.41 -4.45
N ARG A 57 -10.87 4.37 -5.78
CA ARG A 57 -9.88 5.04 -6.63
C ARG A 57 -9.90 6.57 -6.53
N SER A 58 -10.93 7.16 -5.92
CA SER A 58 -10.97 8.60 -5.63
C SER A 58 -10.34 8.94 -4.29
N GLY A 59 -9.94 7.95 -3.50
CA GLY A 59 -9.34 8.14 -2.19
C GLY A 59 -10.35 8.21 -1.04
N ARG A 60 -11.62 7.85 -1.27
CA ARG A 60 -12.67 7.89 -0.26
C ARG A 60 -12.97 6.51 0.29
N CYS A 61 -13.28 6.48 1.59
CA CYS A 61 -13.70 5.26 2.27
C CYS A 61 -15.18 4.98 1.97
N ASP A 62 -15.51 3.73 1.66
CA ASP A 62 -16.89 3.32 1.38
C ASP A 62 -17.76 3.21 2.65
N ALA A 63 -17.14 3.10 3.83
CA ALA A 63 -17.85 3.03 5.09
C ALA A 63 -18.21 4.40 5.65
N CYS A 64 -17.26 5.35 5.67
CA CYS A 64 -17.50 6.69 6.24
C CYS A 64 -17.70 7.79 5.18
N GLY A 65 -17.38 7.52 3.91
CA GLY A 65 -17.52 8.47 2.82
C GLY A 65 -16.50 9.60 2.79
N LEU A 66 -15.54 9.60 3.71
CA LEU A 66 -14.54 10.66 3.83
C LEU A 66 -13.29 10.33 3.03
N PRO A 67 -12.54 11.35 2.56
CA PRO A 67 -11.21 11.12 2.02
C PRO A 67 -10.29 10.51 3.08
N VAL A 68 -9.46 9.54 2.67
CA VAL A 68 -8.55 8.85 3.58
C VAL A 68 -7.11 9.25 3.24
N PRO A 69 -6.40 9.92 4.17
CA PRO A 69 -4.99 10.23 3.92
C PRO A 69 -4.15 8.96 3.88
N PRO A 70 -3.01 8.97 3.15
CA PRO A 70 -2.18 7.77 3.02
C PRO A 70 -1.68 7.21 4.35
N ALA A 71 -1.51 8.06 5.37
CA ALA A 71 -1.10 7.60 6.71
C ALA A 71 -2.14 6.70 7.39
N ASP A 72 -3.41 6.79 6.98
CA ASP A 72 -4.52 6.04 7.57
C ASP A 72 -4.94 4.84 6.71
N ILE A 73 -4.09 4.42 5.79
CA ILE A 73 -4.38 3.32 4.87
C ILE A 73 -3.59 2.08 5.26
N ILE A 74 -4.28 0.95 5.27
CA ILE A 74 -3.68 -0.39 5.36
C ILE A 74 -3.79 -1.04 3.99
N ILE A 75 -2.69 -1.60 3.51
CA ILE A 75 -2.66 -2.37 2.27
C ILE A 75 -2.82 -3.85 2.61
N GLU A 76 -3.68 -4.51 1.86
CA GLU A 76 -3.88 -5.96 1.93
C GLU A 76 -3.61 -6.59 0.57
N PRO A 77 -3.22 -7.89 0.52
CA PRO A 77 -3.14 -8.59 -0.75
C PRO A 77 -4.52 -8.69 -1.40
N GLY A 78 -4.60 -8.39 -2.68
CA GLY A 78 -5.82 -8.53 -3.46
C GLY A 78 -5.86 -9.86 -4.22
N PRO A 79 -7.00 -10.16 -4.86
CA PRO A 79 -7.17 -11.43 -5.58
C PRO A 79 -6.21 -11.61 -6.76
N GLY A 80 -5.69 -10.52 -7.31
CA GLY A 80 -4.75 -10.54 -8.43
C GLY A 80 -3.28 -10.68 -8.04
N LEU A 81 -2.97 -10.72 -6.74
CA LEU A 81 -1.59 -10.89 -6.29
C LEU A 81 -1.17 -12.36 -6.43
N GLU A 82 -0.14 -12.58 -7.25
CA GLU A 82 0.46 -13.89 -7.43
C GLU A 82 1.90 -13.87 -6.95
N PRO A 83 2.20 -14.53 -5.82
CA PRO A 83 3.59 -14.73 -5.43
C PRO A 83 4.30 -15.57 -6.49
N THR A 84 5.49 -15.18 -6.91
CA THR A 84 6.30 -16.01 -7.80
C THR A 84 6.73 -17.25 -7.01
N PRO A 85 6.46 -18.48 -7.50
CA PRO A 85 6.75 -19.69 -6.71
C PRO A 85 8.20 -19.86 -6.29
N ASP A 86 9.12 -19.29 -7.05
CA ASP A 86 10.57 -19.37 -6.78
C ASP A 86 11.11 -18.16 -6.00
N ASP A 87 10.25 -17.21 -5.65
CA ASP A 87 10.64 -16.03 -4.91
C ASP A 87 10.43 -16.26 -3.41
N ASP A 88 11.51 -16.51 -2.70
CA ASP A 88 11.53 -16.70 -1.25
C ASP A 88 11.99 -15.43 -0.50
N SER A 89 12.05 -14.29 -1.18
CA SER A 89 12.46 -13.06 -0.53
C SER A 89 11.49 -12.65 0.59
N TRP A 90 12.05 -12.05 1.64
CA TRP A 90 11.24 -11.54 2.74
C TRP A 90 10.26 -10.43 2.28
N VAL A 91 10.62 -9.69 1.23
CA VAL A 91 9.75 -8.64 0.66
C VAL A 91 8.47 -9.26 0.12
N THR A 92 8.58 -10.31 -0.67
CA THR A 92 7.40 -11.02 -1.21
C THR A 92 6.55 -11.58 -0.08
N ALA A 93 7.16 -12.19 0.93
CA ALA A 93 6.44 -12.70 2.10
C ALA A 93 5.72 -11.57 2.86
N ALA A 94 6.39 -10.43 3.06
CA ALA A 94 5.79 -9.28 3.73
C ALA A 94 4.60 -8.70 2.95
N LEU A 95 4.65 -8.70 1.62
CA LEU A 95 3.57 -8.20 0.77
C LEU A 95 2.30 -9.06 0.82
N THR A 96 2.39 -10.29 1.30
CA THR A 96 1.22 -11.16 1.48
C THR A 96 0.47 -10.90 2.78
N ARG A 97 0.92 -9.93 3.58
CA ARG A 97 0.33 -9.58 4.87
C ARG A 97 -0.19 -8.15 4.83
N PRO A 98 -1.26 -7.84 5.58
CA PRO A 98 -1.69 -6.45 5.76
C PRO A 98 -0.57 -5.63 6.39
N HIS A 99 -0.35 -4.43 5.87
CA HIS A 99 0.64 -3.50 6.40
C HIS A 99 0.21 -2.06 6.13
N ARG A 100 0.73 -1.13 6.92
CA ARG A 100 0.45 0.29 6.71
C ARG A 100 1.20 0.81 5.48
N LEU A 101 0.50 1.63 4.69
CA LEU A 101 1.02 2.16 3.42
C LEU A 101 2.33 2.94 3.60
N LEU A 102 2.40 3.81 4.61
CA LEU A 102 3.56 4.69 4.80
C LEU A 102 4.64 4.09 5.70
N GLU A 103 4.41 2.93 6.28
CA GLU A 103 5.44 2.25 7.05
C GLU A 103 6.33 1.43 6.11
N PRO A 104 7.66 1.54 6.23
CA PRO A 104 8.56 0.75 5.39
C PRO A 104 8.44 -0.73 5.71
N LEU A 105 8.51 -1.56 4.66
CA LEU A 105 8.59 -3.01 4.85
C LEU A 105 9.91 -3.39 5.52
N ARG A 106 9.85 -4.33 6.44
CA ARG A 106 11.01 -4.83 7.17
C ARG A 106 11.04 -6.34 7.14
N ALA A 107 12.21 -6.93 7.30
CA ALA A 107 12.35 -8.39 7.35
C ALA A 107 11.51 -9.03 8.47
N THR A 108 11.29 -8.29 9.58
CA THR A 108 10.45 -8.71 10.69
C THR A 108 8.96 -8.77 10.36
N ASP A 109 8.54 -8.14 9.26
CA ASP A 109 7.15 -8.14 8.80
C ASP A 109 6.80 -9.42 8.03
N ALA A 110 7.80 -10.20 7.65
CA ALA A 110 7.59 -11.47 6.98
C ALA A 110 6.94 -12.49 7.92
N PRO A 111 6.05 -13.39 7.40
CA PRO A 111 5.50 -14.45 8.22
C PRO A 111 6.60 -15.33 8.80
N ALA A 112 6.42 -15.75 10.05
CA ALA A 112 7.32 -16.73 10.64
C ALA A 112 7.24 -18.04 9.83
N VAL A 113 8.41 -18.52 9.43
CA VAL A 113 8.51 -19.83 8.79
C VAL A 113 8.37 -20.88 9.89
N ALA A 114 7.27 -21.58 9.84
CA ALA A 114 7.04 -22.68 10.79
C ALA A 114 7.82 -23.91 10.38
#